data_9fb840358261ad84647606d900cb6971
#
_entry.id   9fb840358261ad84647606d900cb6971
#
_cell.length_a   1.000
_cell.length_b   1.000
_cell.length_c   1.000
_cell.angle_alpha   90.00
_cell.angle_beta   90.00
_cell.angle_gamma   90.00
#
_symmetry.space_group_name_H-M   'P 1'
#
loop_
_entity.id
_entity.type
_entity.pdbx_description
1 polymer ?
#
loop_
_entity_poly.entity_id
_entity_poly.type
_entity_poly.pdbx_seq_one_letter_code
_entity_poly.pdbx_strand_id
1 'polypeptide(L)'
;GKSTLVNLIPRFYDVASGCIEIDDLPIESYTLQSLRSNISLVTQEVTLFNDTIENNIIYGGHTSDEIQVAIRDSHIDEFIDDLPKGLQTRVGDQGILLSGGQRQRIAIARAMLKDAPILILDEATSSLDSESEKLIQKAFDRLMENRTTFVIAHRLSTIENADRILVLSDGEIVEEGTHDELMSQEGDYALLHKMQFND
;
A
#
# COMPACT_ATOMS: atom_id res chain seq x y z
N GLY A 1 -6.79 -4.54 -14.99
CA GLY A 1 -5.38 -4.49 -15.45
C GLY A 1 -4.42 -3.92 -14.41
N LYS A 2 -4.83 -2.90 -13.59
CA LYS A 2 -3.92 -2.19 -12.65
C LYS A 2 -3.24 -3.12 -11.65
N SER A 3 -3.99 -3.91 -10.89
CA SER A 3 -3.43 -4.85 -9.90
C SER A 3 -2.55 -5.93 -10.55
N THR A 4 -2.88 -6.37 -11.78
CA THR A 4 -2.03 -7.31 -12.51
C THR A 4 -0.67 -6.69 -12.85
N LEU A 5 -0.66 -5.42 -13.28
CA LEU A 5 0.58 -4.70 -13.64
C LEU A 5 1.51 -4.59 -12.42
N VAL A 6 1.01 -4.11 -11.28
CA VAL A 6 1.84 -3.95 -10.08
C VAL A 6 2.29 -5.29 -9.49
N ASN A 7 1.54 -6.37 -9.70
CA ASN A 7 1.91 -7.72 -9.26
C ASN A 7 3.04 -8.37 -10.10
N LEU A 8 3.39 -7.79 -11.23
CA LEU A 8 4.58 -8.20 -11.99
C LEU A 8 5.87 -7.76 -11.30
N ILE A 9 5.87 -6.63 -10.57
CA ILE A 9 7.06 -6.10 -9.90
C ILE A 9 7.64 -7.10 -8.88
N PRO A 10 6.85 -7.70 -7.95
CA PRO A 10 7.34 -8.73 -7.04
C PRO A 10 7.46 -10.13 -7.68
N ARG A 11 7.31 -10.22 -9.01
CA ARG A 11 7.31 -11.49 -9.77
C ARG A 11 6.32 -12.52 -9.22
N PHE A 12 5.06 -12.10 -9.01
CA PHE A 12 3.99 -13.08 -8.80
C PHE A 12 3.61 -13.77 -10.12
N TYR A 13 3.90 -13.12 -11.24
CA TYR A 13 3.77 -13.61 -12.60
C TYR A 13 5.00 -13.17 -13.39
N ASP A 14 5.46 -13.99 -14.32
CA ASP A 14 6.50 -13.62 -15.27
C ASP A 14 5.87 -12.91 -16.49
N VAL A 15 6.60 -11.96 -17.09
CA VAL A 15 6.17 -11.27 -18.31
C VAL A 15 6.32 -12.20 -19.53
N ALA A 16 5.37 -12.14 -20.47
CA ALA A 16 5.42 -12.94 -21.70
C ALA A 16 6.43 -12.36 -22.71
N SER A 17 6.66 -11.05 -22.67
CA SER A 17 7.62 -10.35 -23.51
C SER A 17 8.00 -9.02 -22.85
N GLY A 18 9.15 -8.45 -23.25
CA GLY A 18 9.73 -7.28 -22.61
C GLY A 18 10.48 -7.62 -21.34
N CYS A 19 10.83 -6.63 -20.52
CA CYS A 19 11.52 -6.80 -19.24
C CYS A 19 11.03 -5.75 -18.23
N ILE A 20 11.18 -6.08 -16.95
CA ILE A 20 11.03 -5.14 -15.83
C ILE A 20 12.41 -5.03 -15.19
N GLU A 21 12.85 -3.80 -14.94
CA GLU A 21 14.16 -3.52 -14.39
C GLU A 21 14.05 -2.75 -13.07
N ILE A 22 14.93 -3.06 -12.14
CA ILE A 22 15.17 -2.31 -10.89
C ILE A 22 16.64 -1.93 -10.90
N ASP A 23 16.96 -0.64 -10.82
CA ASP A 23 18.33 -0.10 -10.86
C ASP A 23 19.12 -0.65 -12.08
N ASP A 24 18.53 -0.56 -13.27
CA ASP A 24 19.09 -1.00 -14.56
C ASP A 24 19.39 -2.52 -14.64
N LEU A 25 18.84 -3.32 -13.75
CA LEU A 25 18.97 -4.78 -13.76
C LEU A 25 17.61 -5.45 -13.92
N PRO A 26 17.47 -6.40 -14.86
CA PRO A 26 16.23 -7.17 -15.00
C PRO A 26 15.85 -7.88 -13.71
N ILE A 27 14.56 -7.87 -13.34
CA ILE A 27 14.08 -8.51 -12.10
C ILE A 27 14.35 -10.02 -12.06
N GLU A 28 14.52 -10.65 -13.20
CA GLU A 28 14.90 -12.06 -13.33
C GLU A 28 16.34 -12.35 -12.86
N SER A 29 17.19 -11.32 -12.80
CA SER A 29 18.57 -11.40 -12.31
C SER A 29 18.66 -11.54 -10.79
N TYR A 30 17.59 -11.15 -10.07
CA TYR A 30 17.50 -11.26 -8.63
C TYR A 30 16.94 -12.63 -8.21
N THR A 31 17.37 -13.12 -7.04
CA THR A 31 16.62 -14.19 -6.38
C THR A 31 15.26 -13.65 -5.93
N LEU A 32 14.22 -14.48 -5.92
CA LEU A 32 12.90 -14.05 -5.43
C LEU A 32 12.96 -13.55 -3.98
N GLN A 33 13.82 -14.11 -3.15
CA GLN A 33 14.02 -13.66 -1.78
C GLN A 33 14.60 -12.25 -1.74
N SER A 34 15.66 -11.96 -2.49
CA SER A 34 16.28 -10.64 -2.58
C SER A 34 15.31 -9.62 -3.17
N LEU A 35 14.61 -9.94 -4.25
CA LEU A 35 13.62 -9.07 -4.87
C LEU A 35 12.52 -8.70 -3.87
N ARG A 36 11.87 -9.70 -3.28
CA ARG A 36 10.71 -9.49 -2.39
C ARG A 36 11.08 -8.92 -1.02
N SER A 37 12.32 -9.06 -0.55
CA SER A 37 12.77 -8.37 0.66
C SER A 37 12.82 -6.85 0.48
N ASN A 38 13.07 -6.38 -0.74
CA ASN A 38 13.12 -4.96 -1.09
C ASN A 38 11.77 -4.37 -1.55
N ILE A 39 10.68 -5.13 -1.47
CA ILE A 39 9.35 -4.68 -1.87
C ILE A 39 8.38 -4.87 -0.71
N SER A 40 7.74 -3.80 -0.24
CA SER A 40 6.59 -3.86 0.67
C SER A 40 5.29 -3.80 -0.14
N LEU A 41 4.30 -4.60 0.26
CA LEU A 41 2.99 -4.65 -0.38
C LEU A 41 1.90 -4.47 0.67
N VAL A 42 1.05 -3.47 0.47
CA VAL A 42 -0.18 -3.26 1.24
C VAL A 42 -1.36 -3.41 0.29
N THR A 43 -2.09 -4.51 0.44
CA THR A 43 -3.24 -4.86 -0.41
C THR A 43 -4.54 -4.30 0.17
N GLN A 44 -5.53 -4.13 -0.70
CA GLN A 44 -6.90 -3.76 -0.32
C GLN A 44 -7.50 -4.75 0.70
N GLU A 45 -7.35 -6.05 0.45
CA GLU A 45 -7.76 -7.10 1.39
C GLU A 45 -6.57 -7.46 2.27
N VAL A 46 -6.61 -6.98 3.51
CA VAL A 46 -5.56 -7.24 4.49
C VAL A 46 -5.67 -8.66 5.01
N THR A 47 -4.63 -9.46 4.77
CA THR A 47 -4.49 -10.78 5.36
C THR A 47 -3.75 -10.70 6.70
N LEU A 48 -4.42 -11.12 7.76
CA LEU A 48 -3.83 -11.30 9.09
C LEU A 48 -3.80 -12.78 9.47
N PHE A 49 -2.72 -13.18 10.12
CA PHE A 49 -2.59 -14.52 10.69
C PHE A 49 -3.39 -14.62 11.98
N ASN A 50 -3.96 -15.79 12.27
CA ASN A 50 -4.67 -16.06 13.54
C ASN A 50 -3.69 -16.11 14.71
N ASP A 51 -3.14 -14.97 15.06
CA ASP A 51 -2.15 -14.77 16.11
C ASP A 51 -2.39 -13.43 16.82
N THR A 52 -1.45 -12.97 17.62
CA THR A 52 -1.52 -11.66 18.29
C THR A 52 -1.32 -10.50 17.30
N ILE A 53 -1.73 -9.29 17.70
CA ILE A 53 -1.45 -8.06 16.94
C ILE A 53 0.06 -7.89 16.79
N GLU A 54 0.83 -8.06 17.85
CA GLU A 54 2.30 -7.97 17.83
C GLU A 54 2.90 -8.93 16.80
N ASN A 55 2.55 -10.21 16.84
CA ASN A 55 3.07 -11.20 15.89
C ASN A 55 2.68 -10.90 14.44
N ASN A 56 1.54 -10.29 14.22
CA ASN A 56 1.14 -9.81 12.90
C ASN A 56 1.96 -8.61 12.42
N ILE A 57 2.41 -7.73 13.31
CA ILE A 57 3.27 -6.59 12.96
C ILE A 57 4.70 -7.07 12.69
N ILE A 58 5.30 -7.89 13.59
CA ILE A 58 6.70 -8.33 13.51
C ILE A 58 6.95 -9.46 12.50
N TYR A 59 5.96 -9.83 11.73
CA TYR A 59 6.07 -10.91 10.75
C TYR A 59 7.27 -10.70 9.81
N GLY A 60 8.34 -11.48 10.04
CA GLY A 60 9.58 -11.37 9.27
C GLY A 60 10.83 -11.08 10.10
N GLY A 61 10.71 -10.87 11.44
CA GLY A 61 11.84 -10.78 12.38
C GLY A 61 12.38 -9.36 12.55
N HIS A 62 11.90 -8.64 13.55
CA HIS A 62 12.31 -7.29 13.91
C HIS A 62 12.48 -7.12 15.42
N THR A 63 13.16 -6.06 15.85
CA THR A 63 13.41 -5.78 17.28
C THR A 63 12.23 -5.07 17.95
N SER A 64 12.18 -5.12 19.29
CA SER A 64 11.12 -4.47 20.08
C SER A 64 11.09 -2.95 19.93
N ASP A 65 12.24 -2.30 19.72
CA ASP A 65 12.32 -0.85 19.64
C ASP A 65 11.77 -0.33 18.29
N GLU A 66 12.02 -1.06 17.20
CA GLU A 66 11.49 -0.75 15.86
C GLU A 66 9.95 -0.87 15.83
N ILE A 67 9.39 -1.83 16.57
CA ILE A 67 7.94 -2.04 16.67
C ILE A 67 7.24 -0.80 17.23
N GLN A 68 7.79 -0.16 18.27
CA GLN A 68 7.16 1.01 18.90
C GLN A 68 7.03 2.20 17.95
N VAL A 69 8.01 2.39 17.07
CA VAL A 69 7.94 3.42 16.03
C VAL A 69 6.83 3.08 15.03
N ALA A 70 6.79 1.85 14.53
CA ALA A 70 5.78 1.41 13.58
C ALA A 70 4.34 1.50 14.17
N ILE A 71 4.14 1.16 15.44
CA ILE A 71 2.86 1.28 16.15
C ILE A 71 2.37 2.71 16.18
N ARG A 72 3.24 3.66 16.57
CA ARG A 72 2.90 5.07 16.64
C ARG A 72 2.63 5.67 15.26
N ASP A 73 3.53 5.43 14.29
CA ASP A 73 3.43 6.00 12.95
C ASP A 73 2.26 5.42 12.15
N SER A 74 1.74 4.24 12.53
CA SER A 74 0.52 3.64 11.97
C SER A 74 -0.74 3.92 12.79
N HIS A 75 -0.65 4.70 13.86
CA HIS A 75 -1.75 5.01 14.79
C HIS A 75 -2.42 3.78 15.43
N ILE A 76 -1.68 2.68 15.62
CA ILE A 76 -2.18 1.49 16.32
C ILE A 76 -2.38 1.78 17.81
N ASP A 77 -1.54 2.63 18.40
CA ASP A 77 -1.63 3.10 19.79
C ASP A 77 -3.01 3.63 20.15
N GLU A 78 -3.71 4.28 19.23
CA GLU A 78 -5.05 4.86 19.47
C GLU A 78 -6.13 3.82 19.81
N PHE A 79 -5.99 2.56 19.39
CA PHE A 79 -6.99 1.54 19.72
C PHE A 79 -6.47 0.42 20.60
N ILE A 80 -5.15 0.29 20.77
CA ILE A 80 -4.56 -0.84 21.47
C ILE A 80 -4.81 -0.76 22.97
N ASP A 81 -4.90 0.47 23.50
CA ASP A 81 -5.14 0.72 24.92
C ASP A 81 -6.56 0.31 25.35
N ASP A 82 -7.51 0.28 24.41
CA ASP A 82 -8.88 -0.19 24.64
C ASP A 82 -8.99 -1.72 24.66
N LEU A 83 -7.95 -2.42 24.25
CA LEU A 83 -7.93 -3.88 24.16
C LEU A 83 -7.44 -4.50 25.49
N PRO A 84 -8.16 -5.47 26.08
CA PRO A 84 -7.81 -6.05 27.40
C PRO A 84 -6.39 -6.65 27.50
N LYS A 85 -5.80 -7.03 26.37
CA LYS A 85 -4.46 -7.63 26.29
C LYS A 85 -3.49 -6.80 25.46
N GLY A 86 -3.86 -5.56 25.09
CA GLY A 86 -3.02 -4.71 24.26
C GLY A 86 -2.52 -5.43 22.99
N LEU A 87 -1.23 -5.35 22.72
CA LEU A 87 -0.56 -6.03 21.59
C LEU A 87 -0.68 -7.55 21.60
N GLN A 88 -0.90 -8.16 22.78
CA GLN A 88 -1.09 -9.61 22.93
C GLN A 88 -2.53 -10.06 22.62
N THR A 89 -3.38 -9.16 22.16
CA THR A 89 -4.75 -9.49 21.74
C THR A 89 -4.69 -10.32 20.46
N ARG A 90 -5.37 -11.47 20.45
CA ARG A 90 -5.52 -12.29 19.24
C ARG A 90 -6.51 -11.66 18.28
N VAL A 91 -6.14 -11.62 17.00
CA VAL A 91 -6.96 -10.99 15.96
C VAL A 91 -8.07 -11.90 15.40
N GLY A 92 -8.02 -13.21 15.75
CA GLY A 92 -8.91 -14.21 15.17
C GLY A 92 -8.51 -14.64 13.75
N ASP A 93 -9.32 -15.49 13.17
CA ASP A 93 -9.07 -15.95 11.80
C ASP A 93 -9.25 -14.78 10.81
N GLN A 94 -8.23 -14.53 9.99
CA GLN A 94 -8.16 -13.38 9.07
C GLN A 94 -8.46 -12.02 9.72
N GLY A 95 -8.24 -11.88 11.03
CA GLY A 95 -8.48 -10.62 11.75
C GLY A 95 -9.95 -10.28 11.98
N ILE A 96 -10.85 -11.27 12.01
CA ILE A 96 -12.31 -11.07 12.15
C ILE A 96 -12.72 -10.30 13.42
N LEU A 97 -11.86 -10.28 14.45
CA LEU A 97 -12.13 -9.58 15.70
C LEU A 97 -11.78 -8.07 15.64
N LEU A 98 -11.24 -7.60 14.52
CA LEU A 98 -10.83 -6.22 14.31
C LEU A 98 -11.70 -5.53 13.26
N SER A 99 -11.85 -4.20 13.39
CA SER A 99 -12.46 -3.38 12.33
C SER A 99 -11.60 -3.36 11.06
N GLY A 100 -12.16 -2.95 9.93
CA GLY A 100 -11.42 -2.78 8.67
C GLY A 100 -10.24 -1.82 8.83
N GLY A 101 -10.45 -0.68 9.51
CA GLY A 101 -9.42 0.31 9.77
C GLY A 101 -8.31 -0.19 10.69
N GLN A 102 -8.63 -0.99 11.71
CA GLN A 102 -7.63 -1.61 12.58
C GLN A 102 -6.77 -2.61 11.82
N ARG A 103 -7.37 -3.46 10.98
CA ARG A 103 -6.63 -4.38 10.12
C ARG A 103 -5.67 -3.64 9.17
N GLN A 104 -6.15 -2.56 8.54
CA GLN A 104 -5.35 -1.76 7.61
C GLN A 104 -4.14 -1.12 8.33
N ARG A 105 -4.33 -0.55 9.53
CA ARG A 105 -3.23 0.02 10.32
C ARG A 105 -2.18 -1.02 10.71
N ILE A 106 -2.58 -2.26 11.01
CA ILE A 106 -1.65 -3.36 11.25
C ILE A 106 -0.84 -3.71 9.98
N ALA A 107 -1.48 -3.72 8.80
CA ALA A 107 -0.78 -3.96 7.54
C ALA A 107 0.22 -2.84 7.21
N ILE A 108 -0.15 -1.58 7.50
CA ILE A 108 0.75 -0.42 7.35
C ILE A 108 1.94 -0.54 8.31
N ALA A 109 1.71 -0.85 9.59
CA ALA A 109 2.80 -1.07 10.56
C ALA A 109 3.76 -2.16 10.12
N ARG A 110 3.25 -3.28 9.59
CA ARG A 110 4.05 -4.36 9.01
C ARG A 110 4.92 -3.85 7.84
N ALA A 111 4.36 -3.01 6.97
CA ALA A 111 5.09 -2.44 5.84
C ALA A 111 6.15 -1.41 6.30
N MET A 112 5.85 -0.58 7.32
CA MET A 112 6.81 0.34 7.95
C MET A 112 7.98 -0.43 8.54
N LEU A 113 7.69 -1.47 9.31
CA LEU A 113 8.71 -2.28 9.98
C LEU A 113 9.62 -3.01 8.99
N LYS A 114 9.07 -3.44 7.85
CA LYS A 114 9.85 -4.05 6.77
C LYS A 114 10.84 -3.08 6.12
N ASP A 115 10.55 -1.80 6.14
CA ASP A 115 11.36 -0.68 5.63
C ASP A 115 11.95 -0.90 4.21
N ALA A 116 11.15 -1.48 3.33
CA ALA A 116 11.57 -1.75 1.96
C ALA A 116 11.59 -0.48 1.10
N PRO A 117 12.59 -0.29 0.20
CA PRO A 117 12.70 0.90 -0.64
C PRO A 117 11.62 1.01 -1.72
N ILE A 118 10.99 -0.09 -2.08
CA ILE A 118 9.89 -0.13 -3.05
C ILE A 118 8.61 -0.46 -2.31
N LEU A 119 7.57 0.34 -2.52
CA LEU A 119 6.26 0.19 -1.90
C LEU A 119 5.18 0.04 -2.98
N ILE A 120 4.31 -0.94 -2.79
CA ILE A 120 3.11 -1.13 -3.62
C ILE A 120 1.90 -0.99 -2.71
N LEU A 121 1.03 -0.02 -3.01
CA LEU A 121 -0.21 0.24 -2.30
C LEU A 121 -1.41 -0.02 -3.22
N ASP A 122 -2.32 -0.87 -2.78
CA ASP A 122 -3.65 -1.00 -3.38
C ASP A 122 -4.65 -0.32 -2.42
N GLU A 123 -4.98 0.95 -2.72
CA GLU A 123 -5.76 1.84 -1.86
C GLU A 123 -7.25 1.58 -2.02
N ALA A 124 -7.85 0.76 -1.17
CA ALA A 124 -9.30 0.74 -1.06
C ALA A 124 -9.75 0.98 0.38
N THR A 125 -10.29 2.15 0.61
CA THR A 125 -10.79 2.59 1.91
C THR A 125 -12.30 2.89 1.90
N SER A 126 -12.99 2.52 0.85
CA SER A 126 -14.40 2.83 0.59
C SER A 126 -15.41 2.29 1.63
N SER A 127 -14.94 1.48 2.59
CA SER A 127 -15.78 0.88 3.64
C SER A 127 -15.42 1.34 5.07
N LEU A 128 -14.60 2.38 5.21
CA LEU A 128 -14.13 2.86 6.50
C LEU A 128 -14.92 4.08 6.96
N ASP A 129 -15.03 4.27 8.28
CA ASP A 129 -15.54 5.51 8.86
C ASP A 129 -14.55 6.67 8.64
N SER A 130 -15.07 7.91 8.63
CA SER A 130 -14.28 9.09 8.29
C SER A 130 -13.10 9.37 9.24
N GLU A 131 -13.13 8.90 10.48
CA GLU A 131 -12.04 9.09 11.45
C GLU A 131 -10.92 8.10 11.18
N SER A 132 -11.25 6.81 11.08
CA SER A 132 -10.30 5.76 10.67
C SER A 132 -9.64 6.07 9.33
N GLU A 133 -10.40 6.64 8.40
CA GLU A 133 -9.90 7.03 7.09
C GLU A 133 -8.80 8.09 7.16
N LYS A 134 -8.97 9.13 7.99
CA LYS A 134 -7.97 10.19 8.17
C LYS A 134 -6.68 9.66 8.79
N LEU A 135 -6.78 8.73 9.76
CA LEU A 135 -5.62 8.14 10.40
C LEU A 135 -4.84 7.25 9.45
N ILE A 136 -5.55 6.45 8.66
CA ILE A 136 -4.94 5.60 7.63
C ILE A 136 -4.23 6.45 6.58
N GLN A 137 -4.83 7.59 6.16
CA GLN A 137 -4.19 8.47 5.20
C GLN A 137 -2.87 9.03 5.74
N LYS A 138 -2.86 9.53 6.98
CA LYS A 138 -1.62 10.01 7.63
C LYS A 138 -0.56 8.90 7.71
N ALA A 139 -1.00 7.67 8.03
CA ALA A 139 -0.09 6.53 8.08
C ALA A 139 0.47 6.17 6.69
N PHE A 140 -0.35 6.26 5.62
CA PHE A 140 0.13 6.10 4.24
C PHE A 140 1.10 7.20 3.83
N ASP A 141 0.79 8.47 4.10
CA ASP A 141 1.65 9.60 3.78
C ASP A 141 3.04 9.39 4.42
N ARG A 142 3.07 8.95 5.68
CA ARG A 142 4.31 8.62 6.39
C ARG A 142 5.02 7.41 5.80
N LEU A 143 4.27 6.37 5.42
CA LEU A 143 4.83 5.15 4.83
C LEU A 143 5.46 5.43 3.46
N MET A 144 4.93 6.36 2.67
CA MET A 144 5.43 6.70 1.34
C MET A 144 6.72 7.53 1.35
N GLU A 145 7.05 8.19 2.46
CA GLU A 145 8.24 9.03 2.56
C GLU A 145 9.53 8.30 2.17
N ASN A 146 10.32 8.92 1.28
CA ASN A 146 11.62 8.41 0.83
C ASN A 146 11.61 7.02 0.17
N ARG A 147 10.52 6.63 -0.49
CA ARG A 147 10.37 5.34 -1.16
C ARG A 147 9.86 5.52 -2.58
N THR A 148 10.27 4.59 -3.45
CA THR A 148 9.63 4.46 -4.77
C THR A 148 8.27 3.79 -4.57
N THR A 149 7.19 4.54 -4.75
CA THR A 149 5.84 4.05 -4.43
C THR A 149 4.99 3.90 -5.68
N PHE A 150 4.40 2.73 -5.85
CA PHE A 150 3.35 2.44 -6.83
C PHE A 150 2.01 2.41 -6.11
N VAL A 151 1.09 3.28 -6.51
CA VAL A 151 -0.24 3.36 -5.88
C VAL A 151 -1.32 3.05 -6.91
N ILE A 152 -2.18 2.08 -6.60
CA ILE A 152 -3.48 1.96 -7.26
C ILE A 152 -4.44 2.86 -6.49
N ALA A 153 -4.49 4.13 -6.92
CA ALA A 153 -5.18 5.16 -6.16
C ALA A 153 -6.70 5.15 -6.41
N HIS A 154 -7.43 5.35 -5.33
CA HIS A 154 -8.87 5.57 -5.31
C HIS A 154 -9.23 6.93 -4.68
N ARG A 155 -8.23 7.73 -4.31
CA ARG A 155 -8.37 9.05 -3.70
C ARG A 155 -7.79 10.13 -4.58
N LEU A 156 -8.51 11.25 -4.65
CA LEU A 156 -8.09 12.42 -5.42
C LEU A 156 -6.72 12.96 -4.97
N SER A 157 -6.54 13.14 -3.65
CA SER A 157 -5.29 13.67 -3.10
C SER A 157 -4.06 12.83 -3.42
N THR A 158 -4.20 11.51 -3.44
CA THR A 158 -3.10 10.61 -3.80
C THR A 158 -2.75 10.73 -5.29
N ILE A 159 -3.76 10.88 -6.14
CA ILE A 159 -3.56 11.05 -7.60
C ILE A 159 -2.93 12.40 -7.91
N GLU A 160 -3.47 13.48 -7.35
CA GLU A 160 -3.01 14.86 -7.63
C GLU A 160 -1.57 15.11 -7.18
N ASN A 161 -1.13 14.48 -6.09
CA ASN A 161 0.22 14.62 -5.55
C ASN A 161 1.23 13.59 -6.10
N ALA A 162 0.84 12.74 -7.03
CA ALA A 162 1.76 11.77 -7.64
C ALA A 162 2.75 12.46 -8.59
N ASP A 163 4.01 12.08 -8.51
CA ASP A 163 5.06 12.56 -9.43
C ASP A 163 4.78 12.14 -10.88
N ARG A 164 4.09 11.01 -11.05
CA ARG A 164 3.76 10.44 -12.36
C ARG A 164 2.49 9.62 -12.28
N ILE A 165 1.57 9.88 -13.17
CA ILE A 165 0.29 9.19 -13.30
C ILE A 165 0.31 8.40 -14.60
N LEU A 166 -0.14 7.14 -14.53
CA LEU A 166 -0.33 6.26 -15.70
C LEU A 166 -1.81 5.94 -15.84
N VAL A 167 -2.40 6.27 -16.97
CA VAL A 167 -3.78 5.92 -17.30
C VAL A 167 -3.80 4.64 -18.12
N LEU A 168 -4.47 3.61 -17.60
CA LEU A 168 -4.60 2.32 -18.28
C LEU A 168 -6.00 2.15 -18.85
N SER A 169 -6.06 1.83 -20.15
CA SER A 169 -7.29 1.42 -20.85
C SER A 169 -7.01 0.18 -21.68
N ASP A 170 -7.88 -0.83 -21.60
CA ASP A 170 -7.80 -2.08 -22.36
C ASP A 170 -6.44 -2.82 -22.33
N GLY A 171 -5.69 -2.62 -21.24
CA GLY A 171 -4.38 -3.26 -21.03
C GLY A 171 -3.19 -2.45 -21.53
N GLU A 172 -3.41 -1.26 -22.08
CA GLU A 172 -2.39 -0.36 -22.58
C GLU A 172 -2.31 0.91 -21.71
N ILE A 173 -1.15 1.55 -21.67
CA ILE A 173 -0.97 2.88 -21.10
C ILE A 173 -1.36 3.87 -22.19
N VAL A 174 -2.47 4.58 -21.99
CA VAL A 174 -3.01 5.54 -22.96
C VAL A 174 -2.58 6.97 -22.69
N GLU A 175 -2.33 7.31 -21.43
CA GLU A 175 -1.83 8.62 -21.00
C GLU A 175 -0.83 8.47 -19.89
N GLU A 176 0.13 9.41 -19.84
CA GLU A 176 1.18 9.47 -18.85
C GLU A 176 1.60 10.93 -18.63
N GLY A 177 1.75 11.33 -17.36
CA GLY A 177 2.18 12.69 -16.98
C GLY A 177 1.88 13.00 -15.52
N THR A 178 2.10 14.25 -15.14
CA THR A 178 1.64 14.82 -13.86
C THR A 178 0.15 15.15 -13.93
N HIS A 179 -0.45 15.45 -12.76
CA HIS A 179 -1.85 15.89 -12.68
C HIS A 179 -2.15 17.07 -13.62
N ASP A 180 -1.35 18.13 -13.53
CA ASP A 180 -1.56 19.36 -14.31
C ASP A 180 -1.40 19.13 -15.82
N GLU A 181 -0.43 18.33 -16.22
CA GLU A 181 -0.22 17.97 -17.64
C GLU A 181 -1.42 17.21 -18.18
N LEU A 182 -1.88 16.18 -17.49
CA LEU A 182 -3.00 15.35 -17.92
C LEU A 182 -4.34 16.09 -17.89
N MET A 183 -4.56 16.97 -16.91
CA MET A 183 -5.74 17.84 -16.91
C MET A 183 -5.76 18.80 -18.09
N SER A 184 -4.60 19.35 -18.49
CA SER A 184 -4.48 20.26 -19.63
C SER A 184 -4.69 19.58 -20.99
N GLN A 185 -4.47 18.27 -21.08
CA GLN A 185 -4.70 17.49 -22.31
C GLN A 185 -6.18 17.23 -22.59
N GLU A 186 -7.07 17.42 -21.59
CA GLU A 186 -8.51 17.15 -21.68
C GLU A 186 -8.86 15.72 -22.17
N GLY A 187 -7.97 14.76 -21.90
CA GLY A 187 -8.08 13.36 -22.31
C GLY A 187 -8.87 12.47 -21.34
N ASP A 188 -8.56 11.17 -21.36
CA ASP A 188 -9.23 10.16 -20.53
C ASP A 188 -9.03 10.44 -19.04
N TYR A 189 -7.85 10.89 -18.61
CA TYR A 189 -7.58 11.29 -17.23
C TYR A 189 -8.51 12.41 -16.78
N ALA A 190 -8.60 13.49 -17.55
CA ALA A 190 -9.43 14.65 -17.19
C ALA A 190 -10.91 14.28 -17.14
N LEU A 191 -11.36 13.39 -18.03
CA LEU A 191 -12.73 12.87 -18.01
C LEU A 191 -13.00 12.03 -16.75
N LEU A 192 -12.11 11.07 -16.43
CA LEU A 192 -12.22 10.23 -15.23
C LEU A 192 -12.19 11.05 -13.96
N HIS A 193 -11.31 12.05 -13.89
CA HIS A 193 -11.21 12.97 -12.77
C HIS A 193 -12.53 13.74 -12.56
N LYS A 194 -13.13 14.28 -13.62
CA LYS A 194 -14.42 14.99 -13.54
C LYS A 194 -15.57 14.06 -13.12
N MET A 195 -15.57 12.82 -13.59
CA MET A 195 -16.63 11.85 -13.26
C MET A 195 -16.53 11.33 -11.82
N GLN A 196 -15.34 11.20 -11.27
CA GLN A 196 -15.12 10.56 -9.99
C GLN A 196 -15.09 11.55 -8.80
N PHE A 197 -14.76 12.81 -9.05
CA PHE A 197 -14.43 13.78 -8.01
C PHE A 197 -15.15 15.14 -8.11
N ASN A 198 -16.00 15.36 -9.13
CA ASN A 198 -16.77 16.59 -9.32
C ASN A 198 -18.30 16.38 -9.17
N ASP A 199 -18.71 15.57 -8.18
CA ASP A 199 -20.11 15.56 -7.70
C ASP A 199 -20.30 16.49 -6.50
#